data_1591630b7082add5d7edba0a44e10026
#
_entry.id   1591630b7082add5d7edba0a44e10026
#
_cell.length_a   1.000
_cell.length_b   1.000
_cell.length_c   1.000
_cell.angle_alpha   90.00
_cell.angle_beta   90.00
_cell.angle_gamma   90.00
#
_symmetry.space_group_name_H-M   'P 1'
#
loop_
_entity.id
_entity.type
_entity.pdbx_description
1 polymer ?
#
loop_
_entity_poly.entity_id
_entity_poly.type
_entity_poly.pdbx_seq_one_letter_code
_entity_poly.pdbx_strand_id
1 'polypeptide(L)'
;MTTMFAFLHHLCAFTLVSALAIEFTLIRQELTLASARRLLMTDMVYGIAAGALLVVGLSRVFFFEKGAEYYFHSHAFLTKLSLFIVVGLLSIIPTMEFLSWRGAVRASQVPAIDAKKMRRVTAVIHGELFAIVIILLCAAIMARGGWV
;
A
#
# COMPACT_ATOMS: atom_id res chain seq x y z
N MET A 1 15.73 13.03 16.47
CA MET A 1 14.55 13.19 15.62
C MET A 1 14.60 12.36 14.35
N THR A 2 15.71 12.37 13.60
CA THR A 2 15.90 11.56 12.37
C THR A 2 15.69 10.06 12.55
N THR A 3 16.21 9.48 13.64
CA THR A 3 16.03 8.05 13.95
C THR A 3 14.58 7.68 14.18
N MET A 4 13.82 8.52 14.87
CA MET A 4 12.39 8.28 15.13
C MET A 4 11.59 8.28 13.81
N PHE A 5 11.82 9.25 12.93
CA PHE A 5 11.16 9.30 11.63
C PHE A 5 11.55 8.13 10.72
N ALA A 6 12.82 7.69 10.79
CA ALA A 6 13.26 6.51 10.08
C ALA A 6 12.55 5.25 10.60
N PHE A 7 12.46 5.10 11.91
CA PHE A 7 11.74 3.98 12.54
C PHE A 7 10.26 3.97 12.15
N LEU A 8 9.58 5.12 12.26
CA LEU A 8 8.16 5.24 11.87
C LEU A 8 7.95 4.91 10.40
N HIS A 9 8.85 5.37 9.53
CA HIS A 9 8.79 5.05 8.10
C HIS A 9 8.86 3.54 7.86
N HIS A 10 9.80 2.85 8.49
CA HIS A 10 9.92 1.40 8.35
C HIS A 10 8.70 0.68 8.94
N LEU A 11 8.22 1.11 10.09
CA LEU A 11 7.03 0.53 10.72
C LEU A 11 5.80 0.64 9.81
N CYS A 12 5.56 1.83 9.25
CA CYS A 12 4.48 2.02 8.29
C CYS A 12 4.65 1.17 7.03
N ALA A 13 5.89 1.06 6.52
CA ALA A 13 6.19 0.22 5.36
C ALA A 13 5.91 -1.27 5.63
N PHE A 14 6.36 -1.79 6.75
CA PHE A 14 6.08 -3.17 7.15
C PHE A 14 4.59 -3.43 7.35
N THR A 15 3.88 -2.49 7.98
CA THR A 15 2.43 -2.59 8.17
C THR A 15 1.71 -2.62 6.83
N LEU A 16 2.08 -1.74 5.91
CA LEU A 16 1.50 -1.66 4.57
C LEU A 16 1.71 -2.96 3.78
N VAL A 17 2.93 -3.47 3.74
CA VAL A 17 3.26 -4.72 3.02
C VAL A 17 2.52 -5.90 3.63
N SER A 18 2.47 -5.98 4.97
CA SER A 18 1.76 -7.04 5.68
C SER A 18 0.27 -7.00 5.40
N ALA A 19 -0.35 -5.82 5.44
CA ALA A 19 -1.76 -5.66 5.13
C ALA A 19 -2.08 -6.09 3.70
N LEU A 20 -1.27 -5.66 2.74
CA LEU A 20 -1.47 -6.03 1.34
C LEU A 20 -1.28 -7.54 1.10
N ALA A 21 -0.32 -8.17 1.77
CA ALA A 21 -0.11 -9.62 1.71
C ALA A 21 -1.31 -10.39 2.29
N ILE A 22 -1.89 -9.89 3.39
CA ILE A 22 -3.09 -10.45 3.98
C ILE A 22 -4.29 -10.30 3.04
N GLU A 23 -4.49 -9.14 2.44
CA GLU A 23 -5.53 -8.93 1.42
C GLU A 23 -5.38 -9.90 0.26
N PHE A 24 -4.17 -10.05 -0.26
CA PHE A 24 -3.87 -10.98 -1.36
C PHE A 24 -4.23 -12.42 -1.00
N THR A 25 -3.95 -12.83 0.22
CA THR A 25 -4.29 -14.17 0.71
C THR A 25 -5.79 -14.34 0.89
N LEU A 26 -6.46 -13.37 1.51
CA LEU A 26 -7.89 -13.41 1.78
C LEU A 26 -8.74 -13.34 0.51
N ILE A 27 -8.35 -12.52 -0.47
CA ILE A 27 -9.13 -12.35 -1.70
C ILE A 27 -9.14 -13.61 -2.57
N ARG A 28 -8.16 -14.49 -2.40
CA ARG A 28 -8.06 -15.76 -3.11
C ARG A 28 -8.87 -16.88 -2.47
N GLN A 29 -9.32 -16.68 -1.25
CA GLN A 29 -10.17 -17.63 -0.53
C GLN A 29 -11.65 -17.42 -0.90
N GLU A 30 -12.47 -18.40 -0.53
CA GLU A 30 -13.92 -18.26 -0.65
C GLU A 30 -14.41 -17.05 0.13
N LEU A 31 -15.28 -16.25 -0.49
CA LEU A 31 -15.87 -15.08 0.15
C LEU A 31 -16.92 -15.50 1.15
N THR A 32 -16.61 -15.34 2.43
CA THR A 32 -17.51 -15.56 3.55
C THR A 32 -17.75 -14.26 4.29
N LEU A 33 -18.69 -14.22 5.22
CA LEU A 33 -18.89 -13.05 6.08
C LEU A 33 -17.62 -12.72 6.90
N ALA A 34 -16.93 -13.74 7.39
CA ALA A 34 -15.70 -13.57 8.16
C ALA A 34 -14.57 -13.02 7.27
N SER A 35 -14.38 -13.55 6.07
CA SER A 35 -13.34 -13.05 5.14
C SER A 35 -13.65 -11.64 4.66
N ALA A 36 -14.90 -11.30 4.41
CA ALA A 36 -15.33 -9.95 4.03
C ALA A 36 -15.03 -8.93 5.13
N ARG A 37 -15.30 -9.26 6.39
CA ARG A 37 -14.95 -8.40 7.54
C ARG A 37 -13.46 -8.20 7.68
N ARG A 38 -12.68 -9.26 7.50
CA ARG A 38 -11.21 -9.18 7.55
C ARG A 38 -10.65 -8.34 6.42
N LEU A 39 -11.18 -8.48 5.20
CA LEU A 39 -10.78 -7.66 4.06
C LEU A 39 -11.08 -6.18 4.30
N LEU A 40 -12.25 -5.83 4.81
CA LEU A 40 -12.61 -4.44 5.15
C LEU A 40 -11.66 -3.86 6.19
N MET A 41 -11.35 -4.61 7.24
CA MET A 41 -10.43 -4.16 8.30
C MET A 41 -9.00 -4.03 7.78
N THR A 42 -8.53 -4.99 7.01
CA THR A 42 -7.17 -5.01 6.46
C THR A 42 -6.96 -3.88 5.47
N ASP A 43 -7.94 -3.62 4.60
CA ASP A 43 -7.90 -2.50 3.67
C ASP A 43 -7.85 -1.13 4.39
N MET A 44 -8.58 -1.00 5.48
CA MET A 44 -8.51 0.20 6.31
C MET A 44 -7.11 0.39 6.91
N VAL A 45 -6.50 -0.67 7.43
CA VAL A 45 -5.12 -0.64 7.96
C VAL A 45 -4.14 -0.30 6.84
N TYR A 46 -4.30 -0.89 5.68
CA TYR A 46 -3.50 -0.60 4.49
C TYR A 46 -3.57 0.88 4.11
N GLY A 47 -4.76 1.45 4.02
CA GLY A 47 -4.97 2.87 3.68
C GLY A 47 -4.35 3.83 4.70
N ILE A 48 -4.51 3.55 5.99
CA ILE A 48 -3.90 4.35 7.06
C ILE A 48 -2.38 4.25 7.00
N ALA A 49 -1.83 3.06 6.83
CA ALA A 49 -0.39 2.85 6.71
C ALA A 49 0.19 3.56 5.48
N ALA A 50 -0.50 3.53 4.34
CA ALA A 50 -0.08 4.21 3.12
C ALA A 50 -0.05 5.73 3.30
N GLY A 51 -1.09 6.30 3.90
CA GLY A 51 -1.14 7.74 4.20
C GLY A 51 -0.04 8.17 5.18
N ALA A 52 0.14 7.42 6.27
CA ALA A 52 1.20 7.66 7.24
C ALA A 52 2.60 7.54 6.61
N LEU A 53 2.81 6.53 5.78
CA LEU A 53 4.07 6.31 5.07
C LEU A 53 4.41 7.49 4.16
N LEU A 54 3.42 8.01 3.45
CA LEU A 54 3.59 9.18 2.59
C LEU A 54 3.99 10.41 3.40
N VAL A 55 3.24 10.72 4.46
CA VAL A 55 3.51 11.87 5.34
C VAL A 55 4.90 11.77 5.97
N VAL A 56 5.22 10.64 6.59
CA VAL A 56 6.52 10.44 7.24
C VAL A 56 7.65 10.44 6.20
N GLY A 57 7.45 9.81 5.04
CA GLY A 57 8.44 9.76 3.97
C GLY A 57 8.76 11.15 3.42
N LEU A 58 7.75 11.96 3.12
CA LEU A 58 7.92 13.33 2.64
C LEU A 58 8.54 14.22 3.73
N SER A 59 8.13 14.07 4.98
CA SER A 59 8.75 14.80 6.10
C SER A 59 10.24 14.52 6.21
N ARG A 60 10.66 13.28 6.00
CA ARG A 60 12.09 12.94 5.98
C ARG A 60 12.83 13.65 4.85
N VAL A 61 12.28 13.64 3.64
CA VAL A 61 12.88 14.26 2.47
C VAL A 61 13.04 15.77 2.64
N PHE A 62 12.01 16.45 3.16
CA PHE A 62 12.02 17.90 3.24
C PHE A 62 12.72 18.46 4.48
N PHE A 63 12.70 17.76 5.62
CA PHE A 63 13.11 18.35 6.90
C PHE A 63 14.27 17.64 7.59
N PHE A 64 14.48 16.35 7.37
CA PHE A 64 15.35 15.54 8.24
C PHE A 64 16.48 14.80 7.55
N GLU A 65 16.52 14.78 6.23
CA GLU A 65 17.52 14.06 5.44
C GLU A 65 18.38 15.02 4.60
N LYS A 66 18.89 14.56 3.47
CA LYS A 66 19.80 15.32 2.58
C LYS A 66 19.13 16.50 1.86
N GLY A 67 17.84 16.73 2.09
CA GLY A 67 17.06 17.80 1.46
C GLY A 67 16.40 17.39 0.15
N ALA A 68 15.34 18.13 -0.20
CA ALA A 68 14.51 17.84 -1.37
C ALA A 68 15.32 17.84 -2.68
N GLU A 69 16.25 18.77 -2.84
CA GLU A 69 17.05 18.89 -4.05
C GLU A 69 17.84 17.61 -4.36
N TYR A 70 18.47 17.00 -3.35
CA TYR A 70 19.19 15.74 -3.51
C TYR A 70 18.27 14.62 -3.99
N TYR A 71 17.09 14.47 -3.38
CA TYR A 71 16.17 13.37 -3.71
C TYR A 71 15.51 13.56 -5.06
N PHE A 72 15.12 14.77 -5.43
CA PHE A 72 14.48 15.03 -6.71
C PHE A 72 15.45 14.92 -7.92
N HIS A 73 16.74 14.86 -7.70
CA HIS A 73 17.74 14.52 -8.72
C HIS A 73 18.06 13.01 -8.78
N SER A 74 17.55 12.21 -7.84
CA SER A 74 17.78 10.77 -7.82
C SER A 74 16.70 10.03 -8.65
N HIS A 75 17.14 9.34 -9.68
CA HIS A 75 16.26 8.53 -10.52
C HIS A 75 15.56 7.42 -9.72
N ALA A 76 16.28 6.80 -8.78
CA ALA A 76 15.71 5.76 -7.90
C ALA A 76 14.62 6.31 -6.98
N PHE A 77 14.80 7.53 -6.46
CA PHE A 77 13.78 8.19 -5.64
C PHE A 77 12.53 8.53 -6.45
N LEU A 78 12.70 9.14 -7.62
CA LEU A 78 11.59 9.50 -8.50
C LEU A 78 10.81 8.27 -8.96
N THR A 79 11.50 7.19 -9.32
CA THR A 79 10.87 5.92 -9.68
C THR A 79 10.06 5.35 -8.51
N LYS A 80 10.66 5.31 -7.32
CA LYS A 80 10.00 4.84 -6.11
C LYS A 80 8.75 5.66 -5.78
N LEU A 81 8.86 6.98 -5.81
CA LEU A 81 7.75 7.88 -5.51
C LEU A 81 6.63 7.76 -6.55
N SER A 82 6.98 7.71 -7.83
CA SER A 82 6.01 7.53 -8.93
C SER A 82 5.25 6.21 -8.80
N LEU A 83 5.96 5.12 -8.53
CA LEU A 83 5.34 3.80 -8.30
C LEU A 83 4.44 3.83 -7.07
N PHE A 84 4.85 4.49 -5.99
CA PHE A 84 4.02 4.61 -4.78
C PHE A 84 2.72 5.36 -5.06
N ILE A 85 2.77 6.43 -5.83
CA ILE A 85 1.58 7.18 -6.27
C ILE A 85 0.68 6.30 -7.15
N VAL A 86 1.24 5.56 -8.10
CA VAL A 86 0.48 4.63 -8.95
C VAL A 86 -0.19 3.55 -8.12
N VAL A 87 0.52 2.95 -7.17
CA VAL A 87 -0.05 1.96 -6.24
C VAL A 87 -1.20 2.57 -5.44
N GLY A 88 -1.03 3.79 -4.93
CA GLY A 88 -2.07 4.51 -4.21
C GLY A 88 -3.33 4.75 -5.05
N LEU A 89 -3.17 5.13 -6.31
CA LEU A 89 -4.29 5.31 -7.24
C LEU A 89 -4.97 3.98 -7.58
N LEU A 90 -4.19 2.93 -7.82
CA LEU A 90 -4.72 1.59 -8.11
C LEU A 90 -5.48 1.02 -6.90
N SER A 91 -5.03 1.30 -5.68
CA SER A 91 -5.66 0.82 -4.44
C SER A 91 -7.07 1.37 -4.24
N ILE A 92 -7.44 2.45 -4.93
CA ILE A 92 -8.82 2.97 -4.91
C ILE A 92 -9.80 1.93 -5.43
N ILE A 93 -9.42 1.10 -6.40
CA ILE A 93 -10.28 0.08 -7.00
C ILE A 93 -10.71 -0.96 -5.96
N PRO A 94 -9.80 -1.71 -5.29
CA PRO A 94 -10.22 -2.63 -4.24
C PRO A 94 -10.87 -1.94 -3.04
N THR A 95 -10.39 -0.77 -2.63
CA THR A 95 -10.97 -0.03 -1.51
C THR A 95 -12.44 0.34 -1.76
N MET A 96 -12.77 0.84 -2.93
CA MET A 96 -14.16 1.18 -3.28
C MET A 96 -15.05 -0.08 -3.31
N GLU A 97 -14.54 -1.19 -3.84
CA GLU A 97 -15.26 -2.45 -3.82
C GLU A 97 -15.52 -2.94 -2.40
N PHE A 98 -14.50 -2.97 -1.53
CA PHE A 98 -14.64 -3.38 -0.13
C PHE A 98 -15.57 -2.46 0.65
N LEU A 99 -15.52 -1.15 0.43
CA LEU A 99 -16.44 -0.21 1.06
C LEU A 99 -17.90 -0.46 0.65
N SER A 100 -18.14 -0.91 -0.57
CA SER A 100 -19.48 -1.27 -1.03
C SER A 100 -20.07 -2.47 -0.28
N TRP A 101 -19.23 -3.31 0.33
CA TRP A 101 -19.66 -4.48 1.13
C TRP A 101 -20.11 -4.13 2.55
N ARG A 102 -19.85 -2.91 3.02
CA ARG A 102 -20.14 -2.51 4.42
C ARG A 102 -21.61 -2.72 4.81
N GLY A 103 -22.52 -2.41 3.91
CA GLY A 103 -23.95 -2.60 4.15
C GLY A 103 -24.33 -4.07 4.35
N ALA A 104 -23.85 -4.95 3.48
CA ALA A 104 -24.09 -6.39 3.59
C ALA A 104 -23.46 -6.98 4.86
N VAL A 105 -22.22 -6.60 5.17
CA VAL A 105 -21.50 -7.06 6.36
C VAL A 105 -22.21 -6.61 7.65
N ARG A 106 -22.70 -5.38 7.70
CA ARG A 106 -23.50 -4.88 8.84
C ARG A 106 -24.81 -5.65 9.03
N ALA A 107 -25.41 -6.09 7.92
CA ALA A 107 -26.62 -6.94 7.94
C ALA A 107 -26.30 -8.43 8.16
N SER A 108 -25.06 -8.78 8.48
CA SER A 108 -24.56 -10.15 8.63
C SER A 108 -24.81 -11.04 7.40
N GLN A 109 -24.70 -10.43 6.22
CA GLN A 109 -24.86 -11.12 4.93
C GLN A 109 -23.53 -11.15 4.19
N VAL A 110 -23.32 -12.22 3.41
CA VAL A 110 -22.15 -12.31 2.52
C VAL A 110 -22.35 -11.35 1.36
N PRO A 111 -21.37 -10.46 1.08
CA PRO A 111 -21.49 -9.55 -0.06
C PRO A 111 -21.61 -10.31 -1.38
N ALA A 112 -22.48 -9.83 -2.26
CA ALA A 112 -22.57 -10.32 -3.61
C ALA A 112 -21.58 -9.58 -4.49
N ILE A 113 -20.70 -10.32 -5.17
CA ILE A 113 -19.72 -9.77 -6.11
C ILE A 113 -19.73 -10.59 -7.39
N ASP A 114 -19.71 -9.89 -8.52
CA ASP A 114 -19.53 -10.47 -9.83
C ASP A 114 -18.12 -11.07 -9.98
N ALA A 115 -18.02 -12.23 -10.62
CA ALA A 115 -16.74 -12.90 -10.88
C ALA A 115 -15.75 -12.01 -11.66
N LYS A 116 -16.23 -11.16 -12.56
CA LYS A 116 -15.43 -10.21 -13.32
C LYS A 116 -14.81 -9.14 -12.41
N LYS A 117 -15.60 -8.58 -11.48
CA LYS A 117 -15.12 -7.62 -10.48
C LYS A 117 -14.10 -8.26 -9.53
N MET A 118 -14.37 -9.48 -9.06
CA MET A 118 -13.44 -10.21 -8.20
C MET A 118 -12.10 -10.44 -8.88
N ARG A 119 -12.08 -10.84 -10.14
CA ARG A 119 -10.85 -10.99 -10.92
C ARG A 119 -10.10 -9.67 -11.07
N ARG A 120 -10.82 -8.58 -11.31
CA ARG A 120 -10.22 -7.24 -11.42
C ARG A 120 -9.56 -6.82 -10.11
N VAL A 121 -10.26 -6.95 -8.99
CA VAL A 121 -9.73 -6.64 -7.65
C VAL A 121 -8.49 -7.49 -7.36
N THR A 122 -8.55 -8.78 -7.60
CA THR A 122 -7.42 -9.70 -7.41
C THR A 122 -6.22 -9.31 -8.27
N ALA A 123 -6.44 -8.97 -9.54
CA ALA A 123 -5.38 -8.53 -10.46
C ALA A 123 -4.74 -7.23 -10.00
N VAL A 124 -5.52 -6.27 -9.50
CA VAL A 124 -4.99 -4.99 -8.96
C VAL A 124 -4.13 -5.25 -7.73
N ILE A 125 -4.59 -6.04 -6.78
CA ILE A 125 -3.82 -6.38 -5.57
C ILE A 125 -2.50 -7.09 -5.95
N HIS A 126 -2.53 -7.98 -6.91
CA HIS A 126 -1.34 -8.65 -7.43
C HIS A 126 -0.35 -7.65 -8.04
N GLY A 127 -0.85 -6.71 -8.85
CA GLY A 127 -0.03 -5.63 -9.44
C GLY A 127 0.57 -4.71 -8.39
N GLU A 128 -0.17 -4.39 -7.33
CA GLU A 128 0.32 -3.60 -6.20
C GLU A 128 1.48 -4.30 -5.47
N LEU A 129 1.35 -5.59 -5.18
CA LEU A 129 2.44 -6.37 -4.57
C LEU A 129 3.69 -6.37 -5.44
N PHE A 130 3.55 -6.56 -6.73
CA PHE A 130 4.66 -6.51 -7.68
C PHE A 130 5.34 -5.13 -7.68
N ALA A 131 4.56 -4.05 -7.74
CA ALA A 131 5.07 -2.69 -7.70
C ALA A 131 5.81 -2.39 -6.38
N ILE A 132 5.33 -2.90 -5.25
CA ILE A 132 6.00 -2.75 -3.95
C ILE A 132 7.36 -3.43 -3.94
N VAL A 133 7.51 -4.59 -4.56
CA VAL A 133 8.83 -5.25 -4.70
C VAL A 133 9.80 -4.34 -5.45
N ILE A 134 9.35 -3.69 -6.51
CA ILE A 134 10.19 -2.73 -7.27
C ILE A 134 10.51 -1.49 -6.41
N ILE A 135 9.56 -0.99 -5.63
CA ILE A 135 9.79 0.12 -4.69
C ILE A 135 10.88 -0.24 -3.67
N LEU A 136 10.82 -1.46 -3.12
CA LEU A 136 11.84 -1.94 -2.19
C LEU A 136 13.23 -2.05 -2.84
N LEU A 137 13.28 -2.51 -4.08
CA LEU A 137 14.52 -2.54 -4.86
C LEU A 137 15.09 -1.13 -5.06
N CYS A 138 14.26 -0.17 -5.47
CA CYS A 138 14.69 1.23 -5.60
C CYS A 138 15.21 1.80 -4.27
N ALA A 139 14.54 1.48 -3.15
CA ALA A 139 14.98 1.91 -1.83
C ALA A 139 16.34 1.30 -1.46
N ALA A 140 16.58 0.03 -1.79
CA ALA A 140 17.86 -0.63 -1.55
C ALA A 140 19.00 -0.02 -2.41
N ILE A 141 18.72 0.31 -3.67
CA ILE A 141 19.66 0.98 -4.56
C ILE A 141 20.04 2.36 -4.01
N MET A 142 19.05 3.14 -3.58
CA MET A 142 19.27 4.45 -2.96
C MET A 142 20.13 4.36 -1.70
N ALA A 143 19.89 3.35 -0.85
CA ALA A 143 20.66 3.15 0.38
C ALA A 143 22.15 2.90 0.12
N ARG A 144 22.48 2.38 -1.06
CA ARG A 144 23.87 2.15 -1.49
C ARG A 144 24.48 3.30 -2.32
N GLY A 145 23.75 4.41 -2.46
CA GLY A 145 24.22 5.57 -3.22
C GLY A 145 24.27 5.36 -4.73
N GLY A 146 23.58 4.35 -5.24
CA GLY A 146 23.49 4.05 -6.66
C GLY A 146 22.31 4.74 -7.35
N TRP A 147 22.43 4.94 -8.65
CA TRP A 147 21.39 5.55 -9.51
C TRP A 147 21.09 7.02 -9.16
N VAL A 148 22.11 7.82 -9.17
CA VAL A 148 21.99 9.29 -9.06
C VAL A 148 21.84 9.89 -10.45
#